data_bfdbb5fd0d8cc24d7aba26296a8f9d09
#
_entry.id   bfdbb5fd0d8cc24d7aba26296a8f9d09
#
_cell.length_a   1.000
_cell.length_b   1.000
_cell.length_c   1.000
_cell.angle_alpha   90.00
_cell.angle_beta   90.00
_cell.angle_gamma   90.00
#
_symmetry.space_group_name_H-M   'P 1'
#
loop_
_entity.id
_entity.type
_entity.pdbx_description
1 polymer ?
#
loop_
_entity_poly.entity_id
_entity_poly.type
_entity_poly.pdbx_seq_one_letter_code
_entity_poly.pdbx_strand_id
1 'polypeptide(L)'
;AASGEEPFNSAQFGATVPPWSAAHAYTNLYGPKTGPTAASVVGNFKVNEAGTENETHHIVLDLGAMPFPVLEGQSIAIIPPGTDAQGKPHHARQYSIASPRNGERPGYNNLSLTIKRVLSDHHGKPVRGVASNYMCDLKVGDKVQVIGPFGTSFLMPNHPRSNIVMICTGTGSAPMRAMTERRRRKAAAGEGGKLMLFFGARTPGELPYFGPLTKLPGEFIDMNLAFSRV
;
A
#
# COMPACT_ATOMS: atom_id res chain seq x y z
N ALA A 1 23.71 20.40 15.95
CA ALA A 1 23.32 20.33 15.70
C ALA A 1 22.96 20.23 15.50
N ALA A 2 22.77 20.23 15.42
CA ALA A 2 22.23 20.20 15.10
C ALA A 2 21.99 20.10 14.63
N SER A 3 22.18 20.23 14.79
CA SER A 3 21.85 20.12 14.20
C SER A 3 21.43 19.65 13.65
N GLY A 4 21.38 19.49 13.58
CA GLY A 4 20.79 19.23 12.98
C GLY A 4 20.02 19.11 12.77
N GLU A 5 19.86 19.31 13.32
CA GLU A 5 19.09 19.45 13.15
C GLU A 5 18.44 19.79 12.71
N GLU A 6 18.44 20.10 12.83
CA GLU A 6 17.79 20.65 12.30
C GLU A 6 17.57 20.78 11.48
N PRO A 7 17.72 20.62 11.17
CA PRO A 7 17.26 20.98 10.20
C PRO A 7 16.59 20.94 9.66
N PHE A 8 16.20 20.73 9.87
CA PHE A 8 15.54 20.96 9.21
C PHE A 8 14.88 21.48 9.35
N ASN A 9 15.03 21.75 9.80
CA ASN A 9 14.39 22.45 9.88
C ASN A 9 13.74 22.58 9.26
N SER A 10 13.93 22.14 9.64
CA SER A 10 13.54 22.30 8.51
C SER A 10 12.16 22.65 8.34
N ALA A 11 11.62 23.03 9.25
CA ALA A 11 10.35 23.60 9.20
C ALA A 11 10.24 24.67 8.15
N GLN A 12 11.25 25.41 8.00
CA GLN A 12 11.36 26.31 6.88
C GLN A 12 11.37 25.59 5.55
N PHE A 13 11.65 24.33 5.59
CA PHE A 13 11.54 23.51 4.40
C PHE A 13 10.23 22.82 4.35
N GLY A 14 9.62 22.76 5.51
CA GLY A 14 8.71 21.74 5.86
C GLY A 14 7.53 21.62 4.97
N ALA A 15 6.85 22.67 4.69
CA ALA A 15 5.60 22.56 3.99
C ALA A 15 5.77 22.19 2.51
N THR A 16 6.87 22.57 1.92
CA THR A 16 7.06 22.43 0.47
C THR A 16 7.99 21.32 0.07
N VAL A 17 8.87 20.91 0.96
CA VAL A 17 9.86 19.88 0.68
C VAL A 17 9.83 18.84 1.78
N PRO A 18 9.44 17.62 1.50
CA PRO A 18 9.63 16.50 2.40
C PRO A 18 11.07 15.98 2.26
N PRO A 19 12.05 16.66 2.89
CA PRO A 19 13.45 16.52 2.53
C PRO A 19 14.04 15.16 2.84
N TRP A 20 13.43 14.44 3.73
CA TRP A 20 13.95 13.15 4.17
C TRP A 20 13.24 11.96 3.54
N SER A 21 12.25 12.18 2.69
CA SER A 21 11.50 11.06 2.11
C SER A 21 11.51 11.05 0.59
N ALA A 22 11.52 12.21 -0.05
CA ALA A 22 11.38 12.29 -1.50
C ALA A 22 12.68 12.12 -2.28
N ALA A 23 13.82 12.36 -1.63
CA ALA A 23 15.11 12.49 -2.31
C ALA A 23 15.53 11.27 -3.14
N HIS A 24 15.06 10.10 -2.79
CA HIS A 24 15.49 8.86 -3.43
C HIS A 24 14.33 8.03 -4.00
N ALA A 25 13.18 8.66 -4.22
CA ALA A 25 12.04 7.97 -4.81
C ALA A 25 12.28 7.75 -6.32
N TYR A 26 12.29 6.49 -6.71
CA TYR A 26 12.29 6.14 -8.14
C TYR A 26 10.85 6.17 -8.65
N THR A 27 10.66 6.66 -9.87
CA THR A 27 9.36 6.69 -10.52
C THR A 27 9.49 6.29 -11.99
N ASN A 28 8.43 5.68 -12.52
CA ASN A 28 8.31 5.35 -13.94
C ASN A 28 9.47 4.49 -14.48
N LEU A 29 10.00 3.58 -13.67
CA LEU A 29 11.04 2.65 -14.13
C LEU A 29 10.49 1.72 -15.21
N TYR A 30 9.23 1.33 -15.07
CA TYR A 30 8.49 0.51 -16.03
C TYR A 30 7.22 1.27 -16.44
N GLY A 31 7.00 1.42 -17.74
CA GLY A 31 5.87 2.21 -18.23
C GLY A 31 5.83 2.31 -19.74
N PRO A 32 5.13 3.33 -20.30
CA PRO A 32 4.89 3.41 -21.74
C PRO A 32 6.15 3.43 -22.60
N LYS A 33 7.28 3.88 -22.06
CA LYS A 33 8.54 3.96 -22.83
C LYS A 33 9.42 2.75 -22.64
N THR A 34 9.41 2.18 -21.45
CA THR A 34 10.31 1.08 -21.07
C THR A 34 9.60 -0.29 -21.11
N GLY A 35 8.28 -0.27 -21.25
CA GLY A 35 7.45 -1.46 -21.17
C GLY A 35 7.19 -1.88 -19.72
N PRO A 36 6.17 -2.74 -19.51
CA PRO A 36 5.88 -3.30 -18.20
C PRO A 36 6.90 -4.37 -17.84
N THR A 37 6.95 -4.72 -16.55
CA THR A 37 7.63 -5.92 -16.06
C THR A 37 6.61 -6.93 -15.59
N ALA A 38 7.00 -8.20 -15.52
CA ALA A 38 6.14 -9.26 -15.02
C ALA A 38 6.47 -9.56 -13.57
N ALA A 39 5.43 -9.69 -12.75
CA ALA A 39 5.54 -10.18 -11.38
C ALA A 39 4.81 -11.52 -11.28
N SER A 40 5.24 -12.36 -10.33
CA SER A 40 4.56 -13.62 -10.01
C SER A 40 3.75 -13.43 -8.73
N VAL A 41 2.53 -13.93 -8.70
CA VAL A 41 1.75 -13.99 -7.48
C VAL A 41 2.35 -15.06 -6.57
N VAL A 42 2.73 -14.68 -5.36
CA VAL A 42 3.26 -15.60 -4.35
C VAL A 42 2.36 -15.69 -3.12
N GLY A 43 1.30 -14.90 -3.06
CA GLY A 43 0.27 -14.97 -2.04
C GLY A 43 -0.96 -14.18 -2.45
N ASN A 44 -2.14 -14.66 -2.07
CA ASN A 44 -3.42 -13.99 -2.29
C ASN A 44 -4.36 -14.39 -1.15
N PHE A 45 -4.60 -13.48 -0.22
CA PHE A 45 -5.31 -13.76 1.03
C PHE A 45 -6.44 -12.76 1.24
N LYS A 46 -7.62 -13.24 1.58
CA LYS A 46 -8.70 -12.39 2.03
C LYS A 46 -8.35 -11.86 3.42
N VAL A 47 -8.52 -10.55 3.63
CA VAL A 47 -8.09 -9.84 4.86
C VAL A 47 -9.20 -9.14 5.62
N ASN A 48 -10.45 -9.41 5.27
CA ASN A 48 -11.63 -9.03 6.04
C ASN A 48 -12.48 -10.28 6.35
N GLU A 49 -13.41 -10.17 7.27
CA GLU A 49 -14.16 -11.33 7.74
C GLU A 49 -15.02 -11.96 6.63
N ALA A 50 -15.26 -13.25 6.79
CA ALA A 50 -16.17 -13.98 5.91
C ALA A 50 -17.60 -13.47 6.12
N GLY A 51 -18.36 -13.39 5.02
CA GLY A 51 -19.75 -12.96 5.07
C GLY A 51 -19.96 -11.45 5.09
N THR A 52 -18.90 -10.65 5.08
CA THR A 52 -19.02 -9.21 4.92
C THR A 52 -19.39 -8.84 3.48
N GLU A 53 -20.01 -7.66 3.31
CA GLU A 53 -20.48 -7.17 2.00
C GLU A 53 -19.32 -7.01 1.01
N ASN A 54 -18.17 -6.58 1.51
CA ASN A 54 -17.00 -6.36 0.71
C ASN A 54 -16.01 -7.51 0.84
N GLU A 55 -15.25 -7.74 -0.23
CA GLU A 55 -14.16 -8.70 -0.26
C GLU A 55 -12.86 -7.95 -0.55
N THR A 56 -11.93 -7.99 0.40
CA THR A 56 -10.64 -7.30 0.31
C THR A 56 -9.51 -8.32 0.44
N HIS A 57 -8.57 -8.25 -0.48
CA HIS A 57 -7.45 -9.17 -0.58
C HIS A 57 -6.12 -8.47 -0.31
N HIS A 58 -5.21 -9.19 0.33
CA HIS A 58 -3.80 -8.88 0.41
C HIS A 58 -3.08 -9.78 -0.60
N ILE A 59 -2.48 -9.17 -1.60
CA ILE A 59 -1.86 -9.90 -2.72
C ILE A 59 -0.38 -9.58 -2.75
N VAL A 60 0.45 -10.63 -2.73
CA VAL A 60 1.91 -10.52 -2.71
C VAL A 60 2.45 -10.86 -4.09
N LEU A 61 3.23 -9.94 -4.64
CA LEU A 61 3.85 -10.03 -5.95
C LEU A 61 5.36 -10.10 -5.82
N ASP A 62 5.97 -11.09 -6.47
CA ASP A 62 7.43 -11.24 -6.55
C ASP A 62 7.91 -10.81 -7.94
N LEU A 63 8.87 -9.89 -7.95
CA LEU A 63 9.43 -9.30 -9.17
C LEU A 63 10.71 -10.02 -9.65
N GLY A 64 11.12 -11.06 -8.94
CA GLY A 64 12.28 -11.86 -9.30
C GLY A 64 13.55 -11.03 -9.35
N ALA A 65 14.27 -11.10 -10.45
CA ALA A 65 15.53 -10.40 -10.63
C ALA A 65 15.36 -8.97 -11.15
N MET A 66 14.13 -8.53 -11.46
CA MET A 66 13.89 -7.21 -12.03
C MET A 66 13.96 -6.14 -10.94
N PRO A 67 14.85 -5.15 -11.05
CA PRO A 67 14.96 -4.09 -10.04
C PRO A 67 13.65 -3.31 -9.95
N PHE A 68 13.06 -3.29 -8.76
CA PHE A 68 11.82 -2.56 -8.53
C PHE A 68 11.84 -1.89 -7.16
N PRO A 69 12.72 -0.89 -6.95
CA PRO A 69 12.84 -0.19 -5.68
C PRO A 69 11.60 0.67 -5.44
N VAL A 70 11.02 0.54 -4.25
CA VAL A 70 9.82 1.27 -3.85
C VAL A 70 10.00 1.88 -2.46
N LEU A 71 9.20 2.90 -2.17
CA LEU A 71 9.08 3.51 -0.84
C LEU A 71 7.63 3.41 -0.36
N GLU A 72 7.47 3.40 0.95
CA GLU A 72 6.15 3.45 1.58
C GLU A 72 5.42 4.72 1.17
N GLY A 73 4.18 4.56 0.69
CA GLY A 73 3.37 5.65 0.14
C GLY A 73 3.37 5.73 -1.39
N GLN A 74 4.22 4.96 -2.06
CA GLN A 74 4.16 4.83 -3.51
C GLN A 74 3.08 3.84 -3.96
N SER A 75 2.77 3.89 -5.25
CA SER A 75 1.86 2.95 -5.91
C SER A 75 2.52 2.29 -7.10
N ILE A 76 1.93 1.19 -7.53
CA ILE A 76 2.20 0.55 -8.82
C ILE A 76 0.90 0.48 -9.59
N ALA A 77 0.97 0.21 -10.89
CA ALA A 77 -0.24 -0.07 -11.65
C ALA A 77 -0.16 -1.46 -12.28
N ILE A 78 -1.33 -2.08 -12.34
CA ILE A 78 -1.54 -3.40 -12.92
C ILE A 78 -2.22 -3.23 -14.26
N ILE A 79 -1.75 -3.96 -15.27
CA ILE A 79 -2.36 -4.01 -16.58
C ILE A 79 -3.17 -5.31 -16.68
N PRO A 80 -4.50 -5.25 -16.59
CA PRO A 80 -5.32 -6.45 -16.75
C PRO A 80 -5.21 -6.96 -18.20
N PRO A 81 -5.17 -8.27 -18.41
CA PRO A 81 -5.11 -8.83 -19.77
C PRO A 81 -6.43 -8.63 -20.51
N GLY A 82 -6.34 -8.74 -21.83
CA GLY A 82 -7.51 -8.65 -22.72
C GLY A 82 -7.87 -7.23 -23.12
N THR A 83 -9.05 -7.11 -23.67
CA THR A 83 -9.55 -5.87 -24.27
C THR A 83 -10.96 -5.55 -23.78
N ASP A 84 -11.34 -4.28 -23.90
CA ASP A 84 -12.70 -3.81 -23.65
C ASP A 84 -13.65 -4.19 -24.82
N ALA A 85 -14.90 -3.76 -24.70
CA ALA A 85 -15.92 -4.05 -25.70
C ALA A 85 -15.64 -3.39 -27.07
N GLN A 86 -14.69 -2.45 -27.11
CA GLN A 86 -14.27 -1.77 -28.33
C GLN A 86 -12.97 -2.35 -28.88
N GLY A 87 -12.47 -3.43 -28.31
CA GLY A 87 -11.22 -4.10 -28.73
C GLY A 87 -9.95 -3.38 -28.26
N LYS A 88 -10.03 -2.40 -27.35
CA LYS A 88 -8.87 -1.68 -26.86
C LYS A 88 -8.33 -2.38 -25.58
N PRO A 89 -7.01 -2.45 -25.43
CA PRO A 89 -6.43 -3.00 -24.21
C PRO A 89 -6.97 -2.30 -22.96
N HIS A 90 -7.16 -3.08 -21.90
CA HIS A 90 -7.62 -2.51 -20.64
C HIS A 90 -6.62 -1.50 -20.07
N HIS A 91 -7.15 -0.42 -19.54
CA HIS A 91 -6.32 0.58 -18.87
C HIS A 91 -5.68 0.01 -17.59
N ALA A 92 -4.42 0.40 -17.35
CA ALA A 92 -3.75 0.11 -16.11
C ALA A 92 -4.51 0.75 -14.94
N ARG A 93 -4.50 0.07 -13.79
CA ARG A 93 -5.10 0.57 -12.55
C ARG A 93 -4.05 0.65 -11.46
N GLN A 94 -3.96 1.81 -10.82
CA GLN A 94 -3.03 2.04 -9.72
C GLN A 94 -3.55 1.46 -8.42
N TYR A 95 -2.62 0.93 -7.65
CA TYR A 95 -2.82 0.43 -6.29
C TYR A 95 -1.66 0.87 -5.40
N SER A 96 -1.99 1.37 -4.22
CA SER A 96 -0.98 1.72 -3.23
C SER A 96 -0.30 0.48 -2.70
N ILE A 97 1.01 0.57 -2.48
CA ILE A 97 1.82 -0.52 -1.96
C ILE A 97 1.52 -0.70 -0.47
N ALA A 98 1.31 -1.93 -0.04
CA ALA A 98 0.94 -2.27 1.33
C ALA A 98 2.12 -2.86 2.14
N SER A 99 3.26 -3.08 1.51
CA SER A 99 4.48 -3.59 2.13
C SER A 99 5.55 -2.51 2.25
N PRO A 100 6.48 -2.62 3.20
CA PRO A 100 7.60 -1.68 3.30
C PRO A 100 8.62 -1.91 2.17
N ARG A 101 9.53 -0.93 2.02
CA ARG A 101 10.53 -0.88 0.93
C ARG A 101 11.46 -2.09 0.84
N ASN A 102 11.63 -2.82 1.92
CA ASN A 102 12.44 -4.04 1.93
C ASN A 102 11.60 -5.32 1.72
N GLY A 103 10.40 -5.17 1.20
CA GLY A 103 9.53 -6.25 0.79
C GLY A 103 8.53 -6.68 1.86
N GLU A 104 7.50 -7.39 1.45
CA GLU A 104 6.58 -8.09 2.35
C GLU A 104 7.37 -9.12 3.16
N ARG A 105 8.15 -9.94 2.50
CA ARG A 105 9.16 -10.79 3.08
C ARG A 105 10.53 -10.12 2.93
N PRO A 106 11.15 -9.72 4.04
CA PRO A 106 12.45 -9.05 4.00
C PRO A 106 13.51 -9.87 3.26
N GLY A 107 14.30 -9.18 2.43
CA GLY A 107 15.36 -9.80 1.65
C GLY A 107 14.91 -10.39 0.32
N TYR A 108 13.62 -10.32 -0.01
CA TYR A 108 13.09 -10.76 -1.30
C TYR A 108 12.57 -9.55 -2.07
N ASN A 109 12.69 -9.62 -3.41
CA ASN A 109 12.22 -8.56 -4.30
C ASN A 109 10.71 -8.67 -4.53
N ASN A 110 9.96 -8.46 -3.46
CA ASN A 110 8.51 -8.58 -3.49
C ASN A 110 7.84 -7.38 -2.86
N LEU A 111 6.60 -7.18 -3.18
CA LEU A 111 5.73 -6.17 -2.59
C LEU A 111 4.30 -6.70 -2.46
N SER A 112 3.47 -6.02 -1.70
CA SER A 112 2.07 -6.40 -1.56
C SER A 112 1.12 -5.24 -1.84
N LEU A 113 -0.10 -5.61 -2.19
CA LEU A 113 -1.20 -4.71 -2.49
C LEU A 113 -2.42 -5.08 -1.63
N THR A 114 -3.25 -4.08 -1.32
CA THR A 114 -4.56 -4.29 -0.70
C THR A 114 -5.61 -3.93 -1.73
N ILE A 115 -6.39 -4.91 -2.18
CA ILE A 115 -7.34 -4.74 -3.27
C ILE A 115 -8.73 -5.18 -2.83
N LYS A 116 -9.69 -4.27 -2.95
CA LYS A 116 -11.10 -4.57 -2.73
C LYS A 116 -11.71 -4.98 -4.07
N ARG A 117 -12.40 -6.12 -4.08
CA ARG A 117 -13.18 -6.59 -5.23
C ARG A 117 -14.36 -5.63 -5.47
N VAL A 118 -14.44 -5.07 -6.67
CA VAL A 118 -15.51 -4.15 -7.05
C VAL A 118 -16.62 -4.92 -7.75
N LEU A 119 -17.80 -4.97 -7.12
CA LEU A 119 -19.00 -5.65 -7.62
C LEU A 119 -20.18 -4.70 -7.80
N SER A 120 -20.05 -3.44 -7.39
CA SER A 120 -21.05 -2.40 -7.59
C SER A 120 -20.38 -1.06 -7.80
N ASP A 121 -21.04 -0.16 -8.49
CA ASP A 121 -20.62 1.24 -8.63
C ASP A 121 -21.02 2.05 -7.38
N HIS A 122 -20.75 3.36 -7.44
CA HIS A 122 -21.02 4.28 -6.33
C HIS A 122 -22.52 4.54 -6.09
N HIS A 123 -23.37 4.14 -7.01
CA HIS A 123 -24.83 4.18 -6.88
C HIS A 123 -25.40 2.82 -6.43
N GLY A 124 -24.56 1.81 -6.22
CA GLY A 124 -24.99 0.47 -5.84
C GLY A 124 -25.41 -0.39 -7.03
N LYS A 125 -25.28 0.09 -8.28
CA LYS A 125 -25.61 -0.70 -9.45
C LYS A 125 -24.57 -1.79 -9.66
N PRO A 126 -24.99 -3.04 -9.94
CA PRO A 126 -24.05 -4.13 -10.17
C PRO A 126 -23.09 -3.81 -11.34
N VAL A 127 -21.79 -3.96 -11.06
CA VAL A 127 -20.73 -3.80 -12.05
C VAL A 127 -19.55 -4.66 -11.61
N ARG A 128 -18.88 -5.28 -12.59
CA ARG A 128 -17.69 -6.08 -12.30
C ARG A 128 -16.44 -5.30 -12.70
N GLY A 129 -15.78 -4.73 -11.70
CA GLY A 129 -14.52 -4.00 -11.92
C GLY A 129 -13.45 -4.90 -12.53
N VAL A 130 -12.91 -4.52 -13.70
CA VAL A 130 -12.00 -5.36 -14.47
C VAL A 130 -10.74 -5.72 -13.66
N ALA A 131 -9.96 -4.73 -13.25
CA ALA A 131 -8.69 -4.97 -12.59
C ALA A 131 -8.84 -5.58 -11.20
N SER A 132 -9.80 -5.13 -10.41
CA SER A 132 -9.97 -5.64 -9.04
C SER A 132 -10.41 -7.09 -9.01
N ASN A 133 -11.32 -7.49 -9.91
CA ASN A 133 -11.74 -8.89 -10.00
C ASN A 133 -10.63 -9.76 -10.58
N TYR A 134 -9.92 -9.28 -11.61
CA TYR A 134 -8.76 -9.97 -12.15
C TYR A 134 -7.77 -10.26 -11.03
N MET A 135 -7.39 -9.26 -10.24
CA MET A 135 -6.39 -9.42 -9.18
C MET A 135 -6.87 -10.34 -8.05
N CYS A 136 -8.12 -10.21 -7.62
CA CYS A 136 -8.67 -11.05 -6.56
C CYS A 136 -8.82 -12.53 -6.98
N ASP A 137 -8.97 -12.80 -8.27
CA ASP A 137 -9.10 -14.16 -8.81
C ASP A 137 -7.75 -14.87 -9.07
N LEU A 138 -6.63 -14.14 -8.98
CA LEU A 138 -5.30 -14.70 -9.23
C LEU A 138 -4.91 -15.75 -8.19
N LYS A 139 -4.13 -16.71 -8.65
CA LYS A 139 -3.59 -17.81 -7.84
C LYS A 139 -2.07 -17.71 -7.78
N VAL A 140 -1.51 -18.33 -6.75
CA VAL A 140 -0.06 -18.46 -6.62
C VAL A 140 0.52 -19.09 -7.90
N GLY A 141 1.52 -18.44 -8.46
CA GLY A 141 2.16 -18.81 -9.71
C GLY A 141 1.71 -17.99 -10.92
N ASP A 142 0.56 -17.35 -10.87
CA ASP A 142 0.07 -16.51 -11.96
C ASP A 142 1.00 -15.33 -12.20
N LYS A 143 1.02 -14.84 -13.45
CA LYS A 143 1.85 -13.71 -13.86
C LYS A 143 1.00 -12.46 -14.05
N VAL A 144 1.56 -11.33 -13.65
CA VAL A 144 0.89 -10.03 -13.68
C VAL A 144 1.80 -9.01 -14.35
N GLN A 145 1.24 -8.20 -15.25
CA GLN A 145 1.97 -7.10 -15.88
C GLN A 145 1.89 -5.86 -14.98
N VAL A 146 3.05 -5.34 -14.60
CA VAL A 146 3.21 -4.25 -13.65
C VAL A 146 3.97 -3.09 -14.26
N ILE A 147 3.53 -1.88 -14.01
CA ILE A 147 4.24 -0.64 -14.34
C ILE A 147 4.38 0.23 -13.08
N GLY A 148 5.32 1.12 -13.08
CA GLY A 148 5.64 2.01 -11.96
C GLY A 148 7.12 1.93 -11.57
N PRO A 149 7.45 2.22 -10.30
CA PRO A 149 6.56 2.75 -9.27
C PRO A 149 6.13 4.20 -9.57
N PHE A 150 5.11 4.67 -8.84
CA PHE A 150 4.56 6.02 -8.98
C PHE A 150 4.47 6.72 -7.62
N GLY A 151 4.54 8.06 -7.64
CA GLY A 151 4.27 8.91 -6.48
C GLY A 151 5.52 9.39 -5.76
N THR A 152 5.48 10.67 -5.36
CA THR A 152 6.54 11.34 -4.63
C THR A 152 6.02 12.20 -3.46
N SER A 153 4.69 12.39 -3.37
CA SER A 153 4.09 13.33 -2.42
C SER A 153 3.53 12.69 -1.15
N PHE A 154 3.26 11.39 -1.17
CA PHE A 154 2.68 10.67 -0.03
C PHE A 154 3.68 9.72 0.63
N LEU A 155 4.95 10.12 0.68
CA LEU A 155 6.01 9.26 1.17
C LEU A 155 6.10 9.30 2.70
N MET A 156 6.44 8.14 3.28
CA MET A 156 6.72 8.06 4.71
C MET A 156 7.96 8.93 5.06
N PRO A 157 7.90 9.77 6.10
CA PRO A 157 9.07 10.49 6.55
C PRO A 157 10.21 9.55 6.93
N ASN A 158 11.42 9.86 6.47
CA ASN A 158 12.61 9.06 6.79
C ASN A 158 13.19 9.37 8.16
N HIS A 159 12.77 10.44 8.80
CA HIS A 159 13.27 10.79 10.13
C HIS A 159 12.85 9.73 11.15
N PRO A 160 13.81 9.04 11.80
CA PRO A 160 13.50 7.82 12.56
C PRO A 160 12.62 8.06 13.78
N ARG A 161 12.60 9.27 14.32
CA ARG A 161 11.86 9.59 15.54
C ARG A 161 10.61 10.42 15.30
N SER A 162 10.20 10.62 14.07
CA SER A 162 8.96 11.32 13.78
C SER A 162 7.77 10.51 14.27
N ASN A 163 6.87 11.15 15.00
CA ASN A 163 5.55 10.61 15.25
C ASN A 163 4.75 10.73 13.94
N ILE A 164 3.94 9.72 13.64
CA ILE A 164 3.17 9.70 12.40
C ILE A 164 1.69 9.53 12.73
N VAL A 165 0.88 10.47 12.26
CA VAL A 165 -0.57 10.36 12.29
C VAL A 165 -1.02 9.82 10.94
N MET A 166 -1.75 8.71 10.97
CA MET A 166 -2.26 8.01 9.79
C MET A 166 -3.78 8.01 9.84
N ILE A 167 -4.41 8.41 8.74
CA ILE A 167 -5.88 8.49 8.65
C ILE A 167 -6.30 7.78 7.38
N CYS A 168 -7.16 6.76 7.49
CA CYS A 168 -7.60 6.00 6.33
C CYS A 168 -8.97 5.35 6.51
N THR A 169 -9.54 4.91 5.39
CA THR A 169 -10.73 4.05 5.34
C THR A 169 -10.50 2.92 4.33
N GLY A 170 -11.05 1.75 4.60
CA GLY A 170 -11.04 0.63 3.67
C GLY A 170 -9.63 0.31 3.13
N THR A 171 -9.49 0.25 1.81
CA THR A 171 -8.21 -0.05 1.14
C THR A 171 -7.17 1.08 1.22
N GLY A 172 -7.55 2.27 1.70
CA GLY A 172 -6.61 3.31 2.07
C GLY A 172 -5.67 2.90 3.20
N SER A 173 -5.95 1.77 3.85
CA SER A 173 -5.07 1.13 4.82
C SER A 173 -3.76 0.60 4.22
N ALA A 174 -3.66 0.42 2.91
CA ALA A 174 -2.47 -0.14 2.27
C ALA A 174 -1.19 0.64 2.60
N PRO A 175 -1.07 1.95 2.31
CA PRO A 175 0.13 2.69 2.67
C PRO A 175 0.33 2.79 4.18
N MET A 176 -0.75 2.80 4.98
CA MET A 176 -0.65 2.85 6.44
C MET A 176 -0.04 1.55 6.98
N ARG A 177 -0.42 0.41 6.41
CA ARG A 177 0.19 -0.88 6.72
C ARG A 177 1.68 -0.90 6.36
N ALA A 178 2.03 -0.38 5.18
CA ALA A 178 3.43 -0.31 4.76
C ALA A 178 4.27 0.52 5.74
N MET A 179 3.77 1.67 6.15
CA MET A 179 4.44 2.57 7.12
C MET A 179 4.53 1.93 8.51
N THR A 180 3.45 1.28 8.96
CA THR A 180 3.41 0.57 10.25
C THR A 180 4.44 -0.57 10.28
N GLU A 181 4.48 -1.40 9.23
CA GLU A 181 5.46 -2.50 9.15
C GLU A 181 6.89 -1.98 9.06
N ARG A 182 7.13 -0.92 8.30
CA ARG A 182 8.44 -0.27 8.25
C ARG A 182 8.88 0.16 9.64
N ARG A 183 8.00 0.84 10.37
CA ARG A 183 8.29 1.34 11.72
C ARG A 183 8.48 0.17 12.68
N ARG A 184 7.65 -0.87 12.58
CA ARG A 184 7.75 -2.06 13.44
C ARG A 184 9.11 -2.75 13.28
N ARG A 185 9.58 -2.87 12.05
CA ARG A 185 10.89 -3.47 11.76
C ARG A 185 12.05 -2.61 12.28
N LYS A 186 11.87 -1.29 12.28
CA LYS A 186 12.85 -0.35 12.81
C LYS A 186 12.81 -0.26 14.33
N ALA A 187 11.65 -0.39 14.94
CA ALA A 187 11.50 -0.37 16.40
C ALA A 187 12.28 -1.49 17.06
N ALA A 188 12.41 -2.65 16.42
CA ALA A 188 13.22 -3.76 16.89
C ALA A 188 14.70 -3.41 16.97
N ALA A 189 15.14 -2.34 16.30
CA ALA A 189 16.50 -1.80 16.37
C ALA A 189 16.58 -0.54 17.25
N GLY A 190 15.54 -0.26 18.04
CA GLY A 190 15.50 0.91 18.92
C GLY A 190 15.15 2.22 18.21
N GLU A 191 14.69 2.15 16.97
CA GLU A 191 14.30 3.33 16.19
C GLU A 191 12.79 3.50 16.16
N GLY A 192 12.33 4.73 16.24
CA GLY A 192 10.94 5.06 15.93
C GLY A 192 10.27 6.03 16.87
N GLY A 193 9.42 6.88 16.31
CA GLY A 193 8.43 7.67 17.02
C GLY A 193 7.12 6.88 17.11
N LYS A 194 6.15 7.42 17.84
CA LYS A 194 4.85 6.80 18.04
C LYS A 194 4.00 6.92 16.78
N LEU A 195 3.20 5.91 16.52
CA LEU A 195 2.19 5.91 15.48
C LEU A 195 0.81 6.18 16.07
N MET A 196 -0.01 6.92 15.37
CA MET A 196 -1.41 7.13 15.69
C MET A 196 -2.24 6.85 14.44
N LEU A 197 -3.11 5.85 14.50
CA LEU A 197 -3.94 5.42 13.38
C LEU A 197 -5.41 5.71 13.64
N PHE A 198 -6.03 6.48 12.75
CA PHE A 198 -7.47 6.66 12.66
C PHE A 198 -7.96 5.83 11.48
N PHE A 199 -8.75 4.78 11.75
CA PHE A 199 -9.14 3.83 10.73
C PHE A 199 -10.66 3.62 10.72
N GLY A 200 -11.27 3.98 9.58
CA GLY A 200 -12.71 3.89 9.40
C GLY A 200 -13.15 2.72 8.54
N ALA A 201 -14.29 2.13 8.88
CA ALA A 201 -14.98 1.13 8.09
C ALA A 201 -16.49 1.21 8.33
N ARG A 202 -17.28 0.42 7.57
CA ARG A 202 -18.72 0.36 7.83
C ARG A 202 -18.98 -0.43 9.10
N THR A 203 -18.34 -1.57 9.23
CA THR A 203 -18.45 -2.49 10.37
C THR A 203 -17.05 -3.01 10.77
N PRO A 204 -16.88 -3.53 11.97
CA PRO A 204 -15.59 -4.12 12.38
C PRO A 204 -15.10 -5.21 11.43
N GLY A 205 -15.97 -6.09 10.96
CA GLY A 205 -15.60 -7.19 10.06
C GLY A 205 -15.09 -6.74 8.69
N GLU A 206 -15.33 -5.49 8.30
CA GLU A 206 -14.84 -4.93 7.05
C GLU A 206 -13.46 -4.29 7.16
N LEU A 207 -12.88 -4.19 8.35
CA LEU A 207 -11.53 -3.65 8.54
C LEU A 207 -10.47 -4.62 8.00
N PRO A 208 -9.72 -4.24 6.94
CA PRO A 208 -8.58 -5.04 6.51
C PRO A 208 -7.53 -5.09 7.61
N TYR A 209 -6.93 -6.26 7.82
CA TYR A 209 -5.84 -6.46 8.78
C TYR A 209 -6.22 -6.29 10.26
N PHE A 210 -7.50 -6.30 10.60
CA PHE A 210 -7.96 -6.02 11.97
C PHE A 210 -7.27 -6.90 13.02
N GLY A 211 -7.22 -8.21 12.77
CA GLY A 211 -6.59 -9.15 13.70
C GLY A 211 -5.11 -8.84 13.99
N PRO A 212 -4.26 -8.68 12.96
CA PRO A 212 -2.86 -8.29 13.18
C PRO A 212 -2.71 -6.92 13.83
N LEU A 213 -3.54 -5.94 13.48
CA LEU A 213 -3.45 -4.58 14.04
C LEU A 213 -3.76 -4.55 15.54
N THR A 214 -4.78 -5.28 15.98
CA THR A 214 -5.18 -5.32 17.40
C THR A 214 -4.14 -6.00 18.29
N LYS A 215 -3.17 -6.69 17.71
CA LYS A 215 -2.12 -7.38 18.46
C LYS A 215 -0.89 -6.50 18.65
N LEU A 216 -0.84 -5.33 18.06
CA LEU A 216 0.29 -4.41 18.22
C LEU A 216 0.23 -3.71 19.59
N PRO A 217 1.38 -3.51 20.25
CA PRO A 217 1.41 -2.86 21.57
C PRO A 217 0.94 -1.40 21.51
N GLY A 218 0.20 -0.97 22.53
CA GLY A 218 -0.33 0.40 22.61
C GLY A 218 0.74 1.47 22.75
N GLU A 219 1.91 1.12 23.25
CA GLU A 219 3.03 2.05 23.28
C GLU A 219 3.66 2.25 21.90
N PHE A 220 3.42 1.33 20.97
CA PHE A 220 3.92 1.39 19.60
C PHE A 220 2.94 2.14 18.68
N ILE A 221 1.66 1.82 18.80
CA ILE A 221 0.61 2.40 17.96
C ILE A 221 -0.66 2.65 18.77
N ASP A 222 -1.20 3.86 18.63
CA ASP A 222 -2.48 4.25 19.18
C ASP A 222 -3.53 4.09 18.08
N MET A 223 -4.50 3.18 18.27
CA MET A 223 -5.53 2.87 17.28
C MET A 223 -6.86 3.48 17.65
N ASN A 224 -7.40 4.27 16.75
CA ASN A 224 -8.70 4.91 16.88
C ASN A 224 -9.59 4.42 15.73
N LEU A 225 -10.60 3.62 16.06
CA LEU A 225 -11.49 3.00 15.09
C LEU A 225 -12.82 3.75 15.00
N ALA A 226 -13.36 3.89 13.81
CA ALA A 226 -14.64 4.55 13.57
C ALA A 226 -15.49 3.71 12.63
N PHE A 227 -16.74 3.44 13.03
CA PHE A 227 -17.68 2.64 12.25
C PHE A 227 -18.91 3.46 11.89
N SER A 228 -19.39 3.31 10.65
CA SER A 228 -20.53 4.04 10.14
C SER A 228 -21.83 3.23 10.11
N ARG A 229 -21.76 1.93 10.40
CA ARG A 229 -22.91 1.02 10.42
C ARG A 229 -22.79 0.03 11.59
N VAL A 230 -23.02 0.54 12.80
CA VAL A 230 -23.07 -0.25 14.04
C VAL A 230 -24.26 0.18 14.85
#